data_3bdefea3ea9941c6b57da4314d0cc623
#
_entry.id   3bdefea3ea9941c6b57da4314d0cc623
#
_cell.length_a   1.000
_cell.length_b   1.000
_cell.length_c   1.000
_cell.angle_alpha   90.00
_cell.angle_beta   90.00
_cell.angle_gamma   90.00
#
_symmetry.space_group_name_H-M   'P 1'
#
loop_
_entity.id
_entity.type
_entity.pdbx_description
1 polymer ?
#
loop_
_entity_poly.entity_id
_entity_poly.type
_entity_poly.pdbx_seq_one_letter_code
_entity_poly.pdbx_strand_id
1 'polypeptide(L)'
;MDKDRTVKIFDVNGDQYNHTATLQGHEGPVWEVAWAHPKFGAVLASCSFDSTVLLHRESRPHVWQPLYTHRFHESSVNSVAFAPHEHGLMLACASSDGRVSVLTHQNDDSWTSSVLRDSALGVNAVSWAPYTPTDSTEEFSSLSLVTGGCDNRIRFWTHAQGQSAVGAEWVEETDVLGGTLRHTDWVRDVAWAPGSTTSKMTMVASCSEDGTVIVWTRTSSVESGEGKWMPALLHTFDGPVWRLSWSVTGHILAVSSGDDSVTLWKANLDGTWQEVSTVEEVGAGGATSDTH
;
A
#
# COMPACT_ATOMS: atom_id res chain seq x y z
N MET A 1 -3.67 12.58 -16.26
CA MET A 1 -2.64 11.52 -16.16
C MET A 1 -1.68 11.68 -17.32
N ASP A 2 -0.47 11.97 -17.01
CA ASP A 2 0.58 12.12 -18.01
C ASP A 2 0.94 10.74 -18.58
N LYS A 3 0.80 10.55 -19.89
CA LYS A 3 0.98 9.25 -20.56
C LYS A 3 2.43 9.01 -20.96
N ASP A 4 3.39 9.62 -20.25
CA ASP A 4 4.79 9.59 -20.65
C ASP A 4 5.51 8.25 -20.38
N ARG A 5 4.86 7.31 -19.66
CA ARG A 5 5.38 5.97 -19.34
C ARG A 5 6.72 6.00 -18.60
N THR A 6 7.04 7.09 -17.95
CA THR A 6 8.30 7.27 -17.24
C THR A 6 8.08 7.55 -15.76
N VAL A 7 9.11 7.29 -14.97
CA VAL A 7 9.18 7.73 -13.57
C VAL A 7 10.23 8.82 -13.48
N LYS A 8 9.86 9.98 -12.94
CA LYS A 8 10.77 11.12 -12.74
C LYS A 8 11.18 11.20 -11.28
N ILE A 9 12.46 11.41 -11.05
CA ILE A 9 13.04 11.52 -9.72
C ILE A 9 13.51 12.95 -9.52
N PHE A 10 13.18 13.50 -8.35
CA PHE A 10 13.53 14.87 -7.98
C PHE A 10 14.23 14.87 -6.63
N ASP A 11 15.25 15.70 -6.50
CA ASP A 11 15.78 16.11 -5.20
C ASP A 11 14.94 17.26 -4.66
N VAL A 12 14.49 17.14 -3.42
CA VAL A 12 13.67 18.15 -2.75
C VAL A 12 14.48 18.81 -1.65
N ASN A 13 14.60 20.11 -1.70
CA ASN A 13 15.26 20.93 -0.68
C ASN A 13 14.39 22.15 -0.35
N GLY A 14 13.64 22.06 0.75
CA GLY A 14 12.59 23.02 1.07
C GLY A 14 11.54 23.08 -0.03
N ASP A 15 11.27 24.26 -0.57
CA ASP A 15 10.31 24.49 -1.66
C ASP A 15 10.89 24.30 -3.07
N GLN A 16 12.16 23.88 -3.16
CA GLN A 16 12.84 23.66 -4.44
C GLN A 16 12.92 22.18 -4.75
N TYR A 17 12.58 21.81 -5.98
CA TYR A 17 12.75 20.46 -6.51
C TYR A 17 13.51 20.48 -7.81
N ASN A 18 14.61 19.74 -7.84
CA ASN A 18 15.48 19.60 -8.99
C ASN A 18 15.29 18.22 -9.60
N HIS A 19 14.91 18.16 -10.87
CA HIS A 19 14.82 16.91 -11.60
C HIS A 19 16.21 16.29 -11.74
N THR A 20 16.40 15.07 -11.26
CA THR A 20 17.70 14.38 -11.22
C THR A 20 17.77 13.17 -12.13
N ALA A 21 16.67 12.47 -12.36
CA ALA A 21 16.63 11.31 -13.25
C ALA A 21 15.25 11.07 -13.85
N THR A 22 15.24 10.45 -15.04
CA THR A 22 14.02 9.89 -15.67
C THR A 22 14.26 8.40 -15.95
N LEU A 23 13.47 7.55 -15.28
CA LEU A 23 13.51 6.11 -15.47
C LEU A 23 12.55 5.72 -16.60
N GLN A 24 13.05 4.92 -17.53
CA GLN A 24 12.32 4.43 -18.69
C GLN A 24 12.24 2.91 -18.66
N GLY A 25 11.36 2.33 -19.47
CA GLY A 25 11.25 0.88 -19.63
C GLY A 25 9.82 0.36 -19.63
N HIS A 26 8.86 1.13 -19.09
CA HIS A 26 7.44 0.80 -19.24
C HIS A 26 6.90 1.14 -20.62
N GLU A 27 6.03 0.27 -21.12
CA GLU A 27 5.33 0.44 -22.41
C GLU A 27 3.92 1.02 -22.25
N GLY A 28 3.44 1.14 -21.01
CA GLY A 28 2.15 1.70 -20.63
C GLY A 28 2.23 2.73 -19.49
N PRO A 29 1.11 3.39 -19.14
CA PRO A 29 1.05 4.29 -17.99
C PRO A 29 1.53 3.63 -16.70
N VAL A 30 2.29 4.37 -15.91
CA VAL A 30 2.74 3.94 -14.57
C VAL A 30 1.65 4.33 -13.57
N TRP A 31 1.18 3.35 -12.78
CA TRP A 31 0.11 3.56 -11.81
C TRP A 31 0.62 3.93 -10.44
N GLU A 32 1.69 3.26 -10.00
CA GLU A 32 2.22 3.46 -8.66
C GLU A 32 3.74 3.28 -8.64
N VAL A 33 4.37 3.94 -7.68
CA VAL A 33 5.78 3.82 -7.35
C VAL A 33 5.94 3.63 -5.85
N ALA A 34 6.93 2.85 -5.45
CA ALA A 34 7.26 2.62 -4.04
C ALA A 34 8.77 2.63 -3.83
N TRP A 35 9.21 3.24 -2.72
CA TRP A 35 10.59 3.21 -2.27
C TRP A 35 10.82 2.03 -1.32
N ALA A 36 11.89 1.30 -1.52
CA ALA A 36 12.38 0.36 -0.53
C ALA A 36 12.97 1.08 0.69
N HIS A 37 13.03 0.39 1.82
CA HIS A 37 13.68 0.94 3.00
C HIS A 37 15.16 1.27 2.72
N PRO A 38 15.71 2.41 3.21
CA PRO A 38 17.08 2.85 2.94
C PRO A 38 18.18 1.84 3.30
N LYS A 39 17.91 0.87 4.17
CA LYS A 39 18.78 -0.27 4.47
C LYS A 39 19.27 -1.00 3.21
N PHE A 40 18.43 -1.02 2.15
CA PHE A 40 18.75 -1.70 0.89
C PHE A 40 19.38 -0.78 -0.16
N GLY A 41 19.70 0.46 0.22
CA GLY A 41 20.11 1.52 -0.67
C GLY A 41 18.89 2.19 -1.33
N ALA A 42 19.14 3.08 -2.28
CA ALA A 42 18.07 3.72 -3.04
C ALA A 42 17.53 2.75 -4.09
N VAL A 43 16.45 2.06 -3.76
CA VAL A 43 15.74 1.13 -4.64
C VAL A 43 14.30 1.60 -4.81
N LEU A 44 13.85 1.72 -6.06
CA LEU A 44 12.51 2.14 -6.44
C LEU A 44 11.84 1.04 -7.26
N ALA A 45 10.59 0.72 -6.91
CA ALA A 45 9.70 -0.11 -7.71
C ALA A 45 8.67 0.77 -8.43
N SER A 46 8.29 0.38 -9.65
CA SER A 46 7.19 0.98 -10.40
C SER A 46 6.33 -0.10 -11.04
N CYS A 47 5.02 0.09 -11.07
CA CYS A 47 4.08 -0.82 -11.74
C CYS A 47 3.28 -0.08 -12.82
N SER A 48 2.83 -0.84 -13.82
CA SER A 48 2.24 -0.24 -15.01
C SER A 48 1.06 -1.04 -15.57
N PHE A 49 0.27 -0.34 -16.38
CA PHE A 49 -0.74 -0.90 -17.25
C PHE A 49 -0.18 -1.96 -18.22
N ASP A 50 1.12 -1.91 -18.52
CA ASP A 50 1.80 -2.87 -19.40
C ASP A 50 2.00 -4.26 -18.78
N SER A 51 1.40 -4.51 -17.61
CA SER A 51 1.48 -5.78 -16.86
C SER A 51 2.85 -6.06 -16.25
N THR A 52 3.77 -5.09 -16.24
CA THR A 52 5.12 -5.28 -15.70
C THR A 52 5.37 -4.48 -14.42
N VAL A 53 6.33 -4.97 -13.62
CA VAL A 53 6.91 -4.23 -12.51
C VAL A 53 8.41 -4.07 -12.76
N LEU A 54 8.91 -2.86 -12.67
CA LEU A 54 10.32 -2.54 -12.82
C LEU A 54 10.91 -2.13 -11.47
N LEU A 55 12.04 -2.71 -11.12
CA LEU A 55 12.86 -2.27 -10.00
C LEU A 55 14.11 -1.58 -10.53
N HIS A 56 14.40 -0.41 -10.00
CA HIS A 56 15.60 0.35 -10.30
C HIS A 56 16.41 0.60 -9.02
N ARG A 57 17.74 0.60 -9.16
CA ARG A 57 18.66 0.93 -8.06
C ARG A 57 19.55 2.08 -8.49
N GLU A 58 19.76 3.03 -7.59
CA GLU A 58 20.77 4.05 -7.76
C GLU A 58 22.15 3.45 -7.46
N SER A 59 23.01 3.38 -8.48
CA SER A 59 24.36 2.81 -8.37
C SER A 59 25.40 3.85 -7.96
N ARG A 60 25.17 5.11 -8.31
CA ARG A 60 25.92 6.31 -7.93
C ARG A 60 24.94 7.47 -7.88
N PRO A 61 25.24 8.59 -7.21
CA PRO A 61 24.35 9.75 -7.18
C PRO A 61 23.80 10.11 -8.57
N HIS A 62 22.48 10.08 -8.69
CA HIS A 62 21.70 10.35 -9.91
C HIS A 62 21.90 9.36 -11.08
N VAL A 63 22.62 8.24 -10.86
CA VAL A 63 22.82 7.19 -11.89
C VAL A 63 22.02 5.95 -11.51
N TRP A 64 20.91 5.75 -12.21
CA TRP A 64 19.98 4.67 -12.00
C TRP A 64 20.21 3.53 -12.97
N GLN A 65 20.08 2.31 -12.49
CA GLN A 65 20.21 1.09 -13.28
C GLN A 65 19.01 0.17 -13.02
N PRO A 66 18.51 -0.54 -14.06
CA PRO A 66 17.54 -1.60 -13.85
C PRO A 66 18.12 -2.67 -12.92
N LEU A 67 17.37 -3.01 -11.87
CA LEU A 67 17.70 -4.08 -10.94
C LEU A 67 16.99 -5.38 -11.29
N TYR A 68 15.69 -5.30 -11.58
CA TYR A 68 14.87 -6.45 -11.90
C TYR A 68 13.64 -6.05 -12.72
N THR A 69 13.18 -6.93 -13.60
CA THR A 69 11.92 -6.78 -14.35
C THR A 69 11.04 -7.99 -14.08
N HIS A 70 9.88 -7.78 -13.50
CA HIS A 70 8.89 -8.80 -13.27
C HIS A 70 7.85 -8.82 -14.39
N ARG A 71 7.75 -9.96 -15.09
CA ARG A 71 6.84 -10.20 -16.23
C ARG A 71 6.02 -11.45 -16.00
N PHE A 72 5.20 -11.44 -14.97
CA PHE A 72 4.38 -12.58 -14.57
C PHE A 72 2.90 -12.34 -14.83
N HIS A 73 2.45 -11.11 -14.63
CA HIS A 73 1.04 -10.76 -14.71
C HIS A 73 0.55 -10.70 -16.16
N GLU A 74 -0.72 -11.08 -16.35
CA GLU A 74 -1.39 -11.09 -17.64
C GLU A 74 -2.23 -9.83 -17.90
N SER A 75 -2.35 -8.96 -16.90
CA SER A 75 -3.09 -7.70 -16.96
C SER A 75 -2.38 -6.61 -16.16
N SER A 76 -2.93 -5.39 -16.20
CA SER A 76 -2.38 -4.22 -15.49
C SER A 76 -1.95 -4.55 -14.06
N VAL A 77 -0.75 -4.14 -13.66
CA VAL A 77 -0.34 -4.12 -12.25
C VAL A 77 -0.68 -2.76 -11.69
N ASN A 78 -1.57 -2.74 -10.68
CA ASN A 78 -2.22 -1.53 -10.20
C ASN A 78 -1.55 -0.96 -8.95
N SER A 79 -0.94 -1.82 -8.13
CA SER A 79 -0.34 -1.40 -6.86
C SER A 79 0.90 -2.23 -6.53
N VAL A 80 1.88 -1.58 -5.88
CA VAL A 80 3.11 -2.19 -5.38
C VAL A 80 3.44 -1.67 -3.99
N ALA A 81 3.82 -2.57 -3.09
CA ALA A 81 4.21 -2.22 -1.73
C ALA A 81 5.41 -3.05 -1.26
N PHE A 82 6.43 -2.40 -0.72
CA PHE A 82 7.53 -3.09 -0.05
C PHE A 82 7.12 -3.56 1.35
N ALA A 83 7.53 -4.77 1.69
CA ALA A 83 7.37 -5.31 3.03
C ALA A 83 8.24 -4.55 4.06
N PRO A 84 7.92 -4.63 5.37
CA PRO A 84 8.81 -4.18 6.41
C PRO A 84 10.22 -4.77 6.23
N HIS A 85 11.23 -3.94 6.41
CA HIS A 85 12.62 -4.26 6.05
C HIS A 85 13.23 -5.40 6.87
N GLU A 86 12.62 -5.73 8.00
CA GLU A 86 13.02 -6.83 8.87
C GLU A 86 12.86 -8.19 8.18
N HIS A 87 11.88 -8.30 7.28
CA HIS A 87 11.62 -9.50 6.49
C HIS A 87 12.53 -9.66 5.27
N GLY A 88 13.44 -8.71 5.04
CA GLY A 88 14.28 -8.66 3.84
C GLY A 88 13.69 -7.75 2.75
N LEU A 89 14.30 -7.79 1.56
CA LEU A 89 13.82 -7.02 0.42
C LEU A 89 12.73 -7.83 -0.30
N MET A 90 11.48 -7.50 0.02
CA MET A 90 10.29 -8.14 -0.53
C MET A 90 9.33 -7.09 -1.08
N LEU A 91 8.63 -7.41 -2.18
CA LEU A 91 7.68 -6.54 -2.85
C LEU A 91 6.41 -7.31 -3.21
N ALA A 92 5.25 -6.83 -2.76
CA ALA A 92 3.95 -7.31 -3.24
C ALA A 92 3.48 -6.48 -4.43
N CYS A 93 2.87 -7.15 -5.42
CA CYS A 93 2.39 -6.54 -6.65
C CYS A 93 0.95 -7.02 -6.93
N ALA A 94 -0.02 -6.12 -6.88
CA ALA A 94 -1.44 -6.42 -7.10
C ALA A 94 -1.86 -6.13 -8.55
N SER A 95 -2.56 -7.07 -9.16
CA SER A 95 -2.90 -7.00 -10.60
C SER A 95 -4.39 -7.18 -10.88
N SER A 96 -4.82 -6.57 -11.96
CA SER A 96 -6.14 -6.79 -12.56
C SER A 96 -6.38 -8.21 -13.08
N ASP A 97 -5.35 -9.06 -13.14
CA ASP A 97 -5.50 -10.50 -13.45
C ASP A 97 -6.02 -11.33 -12.26
N GLY A 98 -6.29 -10.68 -11.13
CA GLY A 98 -6.82 -11.29 -9.91
C GLY A 98 -5.78 -11.96 -9.03
N ARG A 99 -4.50 -11.74 -9.30
CA ARG A 99 -3.39 -12.31 -8.55
C ARG A 99 -2.59 -11.20 -7.86
N VAL A 100 -1.97 -11.57 -6.76
CA VAL A 100 -0.91 -10.78 -6.14
C VAL A 100 0.36 -11.61 -6.16
N SER A 101 1.42 -11.11 -6.76
CA SER A 101 2.74 -11.73 -6.69
C SER A 101 3.56 -11.08 -5.58
N VAL A 102 4.25 -11.91 -4.79
CA VAL A 102 5.19 -11.46 -3.76
C VAL A 102 6.60 -11.86 -4.20
N LEU A 103 7.40 -10.85 -4.53
CA LEU A 103 8.78 -10.99 -4.95
C LEU A 103 9.68 -10.96 -3.73
N THR A 104 10.66 -11.86 -3.68
CA THR A 104 11.66 -11.93 -2.60
C THR A 104 13.05 -11.96 -3.20
N HIS A 105 13.89 -11.01 -2.81
CA HIS A 105 15.31 -10.98 -3.16
C HIS A 105 16.08 -11.97 -2.30
N GLN A 106 16.88 -12.83 -2.94
CA GLN A 106 17.66 -13.87 -2.28
C GLN A 106 19.11 -13.42 -2.05
N ASN A 107 19.82 -14.14 -1.19
CA ASN A 107 21.23 -13.86 -0.87
C ASN A 107 22.19 -14.08 -2.06
N ASP A 108 21.77 -14.79 -3.09
CA ASP A 108 22.52 -15.02 -4.33
C ASP A 108 22.17 -13.99 -5.44
N ASP A 109 21.58 -12.87 -5.07
CA ASP A 109 21.07 -11.81 -5.94
C ASP A 109 19.96 -12.26 -6.92
N SER A 110 19.41 -13.46 -6.75
CA SER A 110 18.24 -13.92 -7.52
C SER A 110 16.94 -13.40 -6.92
N TRP A 111 15.86 -13.46 -7.71
CA TRP A 111 14.51 -13.13 -7.28
C TRP A 111 13.63 -14.37 -7.36
N THR A 112 12.91 -14.65 -6.28
CA THR A 112 11.84 -15.65 -6.28
C THR A 112 10.48 -14.98 -6.17
N SER A 113 9.43 -15.66 -6.60
CA SER A 113 8.07 -15.15 -6.47
C SER A 113 7.13 -16.21 -5.94
N SER A 114 6.29 -15.84 -5.00
CA SER A 114 5.09 -16.58 -4.58
C SER A 114 3.85 -15.84 -5.05
N VAL A 115 2.73 -16.54 -5.21
CA VAL A 115 1.52 -15.98 -5.81
C VAL A 115 0.32 -16.35 -4.97
N LEU A 116 -0.47 -15.32 -4.58
CA LEU A 116 -1.80 -15.53 -4.04
C LEU A 116 -2.84 -15.29 -5.13
N ARG A 117 -3.93 -16.05 -5.06
CA ARG A 117 -5.10 -15.88 -5.93
C ARG A 117 -6.20 -15.21 -5.12
N ASP A 118 -6.45 -13.95 -5.42
CA ASP A 118 -7.41 -13.12 -4.69
C ASP A 118 -8.82 -13.21 -5.30
N SER A 119 -9.06 -12.49 -6.38
CA SER A 119 -10.37 -12.36 -7.01
C SER A 119 -10.27 -12.35 -8.52
N ALA A 120 -11.09 -13.15 -9.19
CA ALA A 120 -11.15 -13.16 -10.66
C ALA A 120 -11.55 -11.81 -11.29
N LEU A 121 -12.08 -10.87 -10.49
CA LEU A 121 -12.45 -9.53 -10.95
C LEU A 121 -11.27 -8.54 -10.93
N GLY A 122 -10.15 -8.91 -10.31
CA GLY A 122 -8.95 -8.08 -10.22
C GLY A 122 -8.70 -7.51 -8.83
N VAL A 123 -7.43 -7.15 -8.58
CA VAL A 123 -6.94 -6.55 -7.34
C VAL A 123 -6.40 -5.15 -7.65
N ASN A 124 -6.87 -4.16 -6.89
CA ASN A 124 -6.49 -2.75 -7.09
C ASN A 124 -5.37 -2.30 -6.15
N ALA A 125 -5.34 -2.82 -4.92
CA ALA A 125 -4.42 -2.34 -3.90
C ALA A 125 -3.89 -3.45 -3.01
N VAL A 126 -2.69 -3.24 -2.46
CA VAL A 126 -2.05 -4.13 -1.48
C VAL A 126 -1.29 -3.31 -0.44
N SER A 127 -1.35 -3.75 0.82
CA SER A 127 -0.59 -3.14 1.91
C SER A 127 -0.09 -4.20 2.90
N TRP A 128 1.12 -4.03 3.40
CA TRP A 128 1.74 -4.94 4.36
C TRP A 128 1.38 -4.60 5.80
N ALA A 129 1.23 -5.63 6.63
CA ALA A 129 1.24 -5.46 8.07
C ALA A 129 2.60 -4.93 8.54
N PRO A 130 2.64 -4.05 9.55
CA PRO A 130 3.89 -3.63 10.16
C PRO A 130 4.57 -4.82 10.86
N TYR A 131 5.89 -4.79 10.93
CA TYR A 131 6.64 -5.77 11.69
C TYR A 131 6.33 -5.66 13.19
N THR A 132 5.96 -6.78 13.79
CA THR A 132 5.78 -6.89 15.25
C THR A 132 6.82 -7.84 15.80
N PRO A 133 7.75 -7.36 16.65
CA PRO A 133 8.69 -8.27 17.34
C PRO A 133 7.92 -9.26 18.21
N THR A 134 8.24 -10.54 18.10
CA THR A 134 7.72 -11.59 19.00
C THR A 134 8.71 -11.78 20.14
N ASP A 135 8.21 -11.82 21.37
CA ASP A 135 9.04 -12.06 22.58
C ASP A 135 9.55 -13.51 22.69
N SER A 136 9.07 -14.41 21.84
CA SER A 136 9.46 -15.81 21.81
C SER A 136 10.61 -16.04 20.84
N THR A 137 11.67 -16.69 21.30
CA THR A 137 12.86 -17.05 20.51
C THR A 137 12.59 -18.07 19.40
N GLU A 138 11.35 -18.57 19.26
CA GLU A 138 10.97 -19.64 18.34
C GLU A 138 9.87 -19.25 17.34
N GLU A 139 9.21 -18.09 17.51
CA GLU A 139 8.17 -17.63 16.57
C GLU A 139 8.72 -16.51 15.68
N PHE A 140 8.90 -16.83 14.40
CA PHE A 140 9.10 -15.80 13.37
C PHE A 140 7.84 -14.94 13.30
N SER A 141 8.00 -13.61 13.30
CA SER A 141 6.91 -12.69 12.99
C SER A 141 6.22 -13.11 11.69
N SER A 142 4.92 -13.39 11.73
CA SER A 142 4.17 -13.81 10.56
C SER A 142 4.11 -12.66 9.54
N LEU A 143 4.41 -12.98 8.30
CA LEU A 143 4.18 -12.06 7.18
C LEU A 143 2.68 -11.99 6.91
N SER A 144 2.12 -10.80 6.95
CA SER A 144 0.71 -10.58 6.63
C SER A 144 0.55 -9.38 5.71
N LEU A 145 -0.47 -9.42 4.86
CA LEU A 145 -0.85 -8.32 4.00
C LEU A 145 -2.36 -8.23 3.85
N VAL A 146 -2.85 -7.09 3.41
CA VAL A 146 -4.25 -6.85 3.06
C VAL A 146 -4.33 -6.48 1.59
N THR A 147 -5.38 -6.94 0.92
CA THR A 147 -5.70 -6.63 -0.48
C THR A 147 -7.06 -5.99 -0.60
N GLY A 148 -7.24 -5.13 -1.60
CA GLY A 148 -8.51 -4.54 -1.99
C GLY A 148 -8.83 -4.84 -3.45
N GLY A 149 -10.01 -5.41 -3.70
CA GLY A 149 -10.37 -5.93 -5.02
C GLY A 149 -11.55 -5.24 -5.71
N CYS A 150 -11.70 -5.53 -7.00
CA CYS A 150 -12.84 -5.11 -7.82
C CYS A 150 -14.13 -5.88 -7.48
N ASP A 151 -14.10 -6.80 -6.54
CA ASP A 151 -15.25 -7.51 -6.00
C ASP A 151 -15.81 -6.87 -4.72
N ASN A 152 -15.44 -5.63 -4.44
CA ASN A 152 -15.89 -4.79 -3.33
C ASN A 152 -15.39 -5.31 -1.96
N ARG A 153 -14.39 -6.18 -1.95
CA ARG A 153 -13.91 -6.84 -0.73
C ARG A 153 -12.48 -6.48 -0.41
N ILE A 154 -12.19 -6.46 0.88
CA ILE A 154 -10.82 -6.57 1.39
C ILE A 154 -10.60 -7.99 1.87
N ARG A 155 -9.35 -8.49 1.76
CA ARG A 155 -8.92 -9.80 2.26
C ARG A 155 -7.63 -9.66 3.02
N PHE A 156 -7.51 -10.45 4.08
CA PHE A 156 -6.30 -10.56 4.87
C PHE A 156 -5.59 -11.87 4.54
N TRP A 157 -4.29 -11.80 4.38
CA TRP A 157 -3.46 -12.93 3.99
C TRP A 157 -2.31 -13.08 4.97
N THR A 158 -2.03 -14.32 5.34
CA THR A 158 -0.91 -14.67 6.21
C THR A 158 -0.04 -15.70 5.51
N HIS A 159 1.27 -15.53 5.56
CA HIS A 159 2.23 -16.49 5.05
C HIS A 159 2.56 -17.48 6.15
N ALA A 160 2.15 -18.74 5.97
CA ALA A 160 2.47 -19.81 6.90
C ALA A 160 3.95 -20.19 6.76
N GLN A 161 4.80 -19.74 7.68
CA GLN A 161 6.15 -20.25 7.82
C GLN A 161 6.10 -21.57 8.62
N GLY A 162 5.86 -22.68 7.89
CA GLY A 162 5.91 -24.02 8.50
C GLY A 162 7.34 -24.56 8.55
N GLN A 163 7.62 -25.51 9.45
CA GLN A 163 8.91 -26.22 9.64
C GLN A 163 9.39 -27.03 8.41
N SER A 164 8.75 -26.92 7.27
CA SER A 164 9.14 -27.57 6.01
C SER A 164 9.38 -26.50 4.95
N ALA A 165 10.61 -26.34 4.53
CA ALA A 165 11.08 -25.42 3.51
C ALA A 165 10.50 -25.71 2.08
N VAL A 166 9.56 -26.62 1.97
CA VAL A 166 8.88 -26.98 0.72
C VAL A 166 7.41 -26.65 0.87
N GLY A 167 6.97 -25.46 0.32
CA GLY A 167 5.56 -25.12 0.16
C GLY A 167 4.98 -24.16 1.21
N ALA A 168 5.75 -23.19 1.71
CA ALA A 168 5.15 -22.07 2.43
C ALA A 168 4.16 -21.35 1.51
N GLU A 169 2.88 -21.43 1.81
CA GLU A 169 1.79 -20.90 0.98
C GLU A 169 1.11 -19.74 1.71
N TRP A 170 0.65 -18.78 0.91
CA TRP A 170 -0.19 -17.70 1.41
C TRP A 170 -1.60 -18.24 1.67
N VAL A 171 -2.12 -17.98 2.87
CA VAL A 171 -3.44 -18.43 3.30
C VAL A 171 -4.32 -17.20 3.54
N GLU A 172 -5.52 -17.19 2.94
CA GLU A 172 -6.54 -16.20 3.25
C GLU A 172 -7.07 -16.45 4.68
N GLU A 173 -7.07 -15.40 5.50
CA GLU A 173 -7.74 -15.45 6.80
C GLU A 173 -9.26 -15.35 6.57
N THR A 174 -9.95 -16.48 6.63
CA THR A 174 -11.41 -16.55 6.48
C THR A 174 -12.13 -16.26 7.79
N ASP A 175 -13.38 -15.76 7.72
CA ASP A 175 -14.22 -15.42 8.88
C ASP A 175 -13.66 -14.37 9.86
N VAL A 176 -12.63 -13.63 9.45
CA VAL A 176 -12.00 -12.62 10.31
C VAL A 176 -12.71 -11.27 10.31
N LEU A 177 -13.63 -11.03 9.37
CA LEU A 177 -14.37 -9.78 9.28
C LEU A 177 -15.64 -9.84 10.15
N GLY A 178 -15.69 -9.02 11.19
CA GLY A 178 -16.88 -8.80 12.02
C GLY A 178 -17.84 -7.76 11.42
N GLY A 179 -19.00 -7.57 12.07
CA GLY A 179 -20.01 -6.59 11.64
C GLY A 179 -20.61 -6.85 10.25
N THR A 180 -21.41 -5.93 9.76
CA THR A 180 -22.11 -6.03 8.47
C THR A 180 -21.69 -4.97 7.46
N LEU A 181 -20.94 -3.93 7.91
CA LEU A 181 -20.49 -2.85 7.05
C LEU A 181 -19.47 -3.38 6.04
N ARG A 182 -19.70 -3.10 4.75
CA ARG A 182 -18.86 -3.50 3.63
C ARG A 182 -18.95 -2.43 2.55
N HIS A 183 -17.93 -2.35 1.69
CA HIS A 183 -18.01 -1.55 0.48
C HIS A 183 -19.04 -2.15 -0.50
N THR A 184 -19.67 -1.27 -1.27
CA THR A 184 -20.70 -1.63 -2.28
C THR A 184 -20.18 -1.50 -3.69
N ASP A 185 -18.97 -0.95 -3.88
CA ASP A 185 -18.27 -0.83 -5.14
C ASP A 185 -16.77 -1.12 -4.97
N TRP A 186 -16.00 -1.03 -6.04
CA TRP A 186 -14.58 -1.39 -6.09
C TRP A 186 -13.77 -0.73 -4.98
N VAL A 187 -13.04 -1.55 -4.25
CA VAL A 187 -12.05 -1.04 -3.31
C VAL A 187 -10.90 -0.45 -4.12
N ARG A 188 -10.59 0.84 -3.89
CA ARG A 188 -9.57 1.57 -4.64
C ARG A 188 -8.22 1.52 -3.97
N ASP A 189 -8.22 1.61 -2.65
CA ASP A 189 -6.98 1.57 -1.87
C ASP A 189 -7.19 0.90 -0.51
N VAL A 190 -6.12 0.30 -0.01
CA VAL A 190 -6.03 -0.26 1.34
C VAL A 190 -4.71 0.16 1.97
N ALA A 191 -4.76 0.57 3.23
CA ALA A 191 -3.59 1.00 3.96
C ALA A 191 -3.57 0.38 5.36
N TRP A 192 -2.53 -0.39 5.67
CA TRP A 192 -2.30 -0.90 7.02
C TRP A 192 -1.63 0.20 7.85
N ALA A 193 -2.18 0.49 9.01
CA ALA A 193 -1.60 1.50 9.91
C ALA A 193 -0.24 1.04 10.44
N PRO A 194 0.77 1.91 10.53
CA PRO A 194 2.01 1.60 11.23
C PRO A 194 1.72 1.15 12.65
N GLY A 195 2.34 0.04 13.07
CA GLY A 195 2.14 -0.51 14.41
C GLY A 195 2.72 0.41 15.49
N SER A 196 2.01 0.51 16.61
CA SER A 196 2.57 1.06 17.84
C SER A 196 2.97 -0.08 18.76
N THR A 197 4.20 -0.07 19.24
CA THR A 197 4.71 -1.08 20.19
C THR A 197 3.93 -1.10 21.52
N THR A 198 3.16 -0.07 21.79
CA THR A 198 2.37 0.09 23.03
C THR A 198 0.88 -0.20 22.84
N SER A 199 0.39 -0.23 21.60
CA SER A 199 -1.03 -0.46 21.30
C SER A 199 -1.29 -1.93 20.99
N LYS A 200 -2.25 -2.53 21.70
CA LYS A 200 -2.80 -3.86 21.39
C LYS A 200 -3.80 -3.82 20.23
N MET A 201 -3.98 -2.68 19.60
CA MET A 201 -4.95 -2.47 18.54
C MET A 201 -4.24 -2.29 17.20
N THR A 202 -4.64 -3.07 16.23
CA THR A 202 -4.18 -2.99 14.84
C THR A 202 -5.28 -2.37 14.00
N MET A 203 -4.92 -1.51 13.04
CA MET A 203 -5.87 -0.82 12.18
C MET A 203 -5.50 -0.98 10.71
N VAL A 204 -6.53 -1.09 9.88
CA VAL A 204 -6.45 -1.03 8.41
C VAL A 204 -7.50 -0.04 7.94
N ALA A 205 -7.19 0.79 6.97
CA ALA A 205 -8.18 1.62 6.27
C ALA A 205 -8.39 1.08 4.86
N SER A 206 -9.63 1.17 4.37
CA SER A 206 -9.98 0.89 2.98
C SER A 206 -10.87 1.99 2.42
N CYS A 207 -10.72 2.31 1.15
CA CYS A 207 -11.57 3.26 0.44
C CYS A 207 -12.09 2.70 -0.88
N SER A 208 -13.19 3.28 -1.37
CA SER A 208 -13.93 2.70 -2.48
C SER A 208 -14.49 3.76 -3.44
N GLU A 209 -14.85 3.29 -4.63
CA GLU A 209 -15.69 3.98 -5.61
C GLU A 209 -17.04 4.37 -5.04
N ASP A 210 -17.56 3.66 -4.03
CA ASP A 210 -18.82 3.97 -3.36
C ASP A 210 -18.78 5.25 -2.51
N GLY A 211 -17.64 5.97 -2.51
CA GLY A 211 -17.44 7.20 -1.75
C GLY A 211 -17.18 6.97 -0.26
N THR A 212 -17.06 5.72 0.20
CA THR A 212 -16.86 5.45 1.63
C THR A 212 -15.42 5.15 1.99
N VAL A 213 -15.04 5.53 3.21
CA VAL A 213 -13.82 5.08 3.89
C VAL A 213 -14.20 4.30 5.13
N ILE A 214 -13.69 3.08 5.23
CA ILE A 214 -13.92 2.17 6.36
C ILE A 214 -12.60 1.94 7.08
N VAL A 215 -12.60 2.12 8.40
CA VAL A 215 -11.49 1.75 9.27
C VAL A 215 -11.82 0.43 9.96
N TRP A 216 -10.95 -0.54 9.79
CA TRP A 216 -11.03 -1.87 10.37
C TRP A 216 -10.11 -1.95 11.57
N THR A 217 -10.63 -2.33 12.73
CA THR A 217 -9.85 -2.45 13.96
C THR A 217 -9.88 -3.88 14.47
N ARG A 218 -8.71 -4.38 14.91
CA ARG A 218 -8.56 -5.68 15.55
C ARG A 218 -7.83 -5.50 16.86
N THR A 219 -8.40 -6.01 17.94
CA THR A 219 -7.79 -5.97 19.27
C THR A 219 -7.21 -7.34 19.60
N SER A 220 -5.94 -7.37 19.97
CA SER A 220 -5.27 -8.56 20.49
C SER A 220 -5.73 -8.78 21.94
N SER A 221 -6.73 -9.62 22.19
CA SER A 221 -7.12 -10.03 23.55
C SER A 221 -6.39 -11.31 23.93
N VAL A 222 -5.71 -11.29 25.07
CA VAL A 222 -4.93 -12.42 25.61
C VAL A 222 -5.81 -13.63 26.00
N GLU A 223 -7.14 -13.44 26.11
CA GLU A 223 -8.04 -14.45 26.68
C GLU A 223 -8.88 -15.25 25.67
N SER A 224 -8.97 -14.83 24.43
CA SER A 224 -9.75 -15.56 23.42
C SER A 224 -9.12 -15.37 22.06
N GLY A 225 -8.30 -16.31 21.62
CA GLY A 225 -7.66 -16.31 20.31
C GLY A 225 -8.41 -15.51 19.24
N GLU A 226 -7.67 -14.80 18.40
CA GLU A 226 -8.10 -14.15 17.16
C GLU A 226 -9.37 -13.28 17.23
N GLY A 227 -9.20 -12.03 17.66
CA GLY A 227 -10.25 -11.01 17.52
C GLY A 227 -10.61 -10.79 16.05
N LYS A 228 -11.89 -10.56 15.74
CA LYS A 228 -12.34 -10.19 14.39
C LYS A 228 -12.00 -8.73 14.09
N TRP A 229 -11.77 -8.44 12.82
CA TRP A 229 -11.69 -7.09 12.31
C TRP A 229 -13.05 -6.42 12.34
N MET A 230 -13.20 -5.39 13.15
CA MET A 230 -14.44 -4.66 13.31
C MET A 230 -14.43 -3.41 12.44
N PRO A 231 -15.38 -3.28 11.50
CA PRO A 231 -15.46 -2.11 10.64
C PRO A 231 -16.12 -0.93 11.34
N ALA A 232 -15.59 0.26 11.10
CA ALA A 232 -16.21 1.53 11.44
C ALA A 232 -16.19 2.44 10.21
N LEU A 233 -17.36 3.00 9.85
CA LEU A 233 -17.42 4.01 8.80
C LEU A 233 -16.72 5.27 9.28
N LEU A 234 -15.67 5.70 8.58
CA LEU A 234 -15.02 6.96 8.86
C LEU A 234 -15.85 8.12 8.32
N HIS A 235 -16.14 8.09 7.02
CA HIS A 235 -16.91 9.14 6.34
C HIS A 235 -17.46 8.62 5.02
N THR A 236 -18.48 9.35 4.49
CA THR A 236 -19.00 9.16 3.13
C THR A 236 -18.79 10.45 2.37
N PHE A 237 -17.98 10.40 1.32
CA PHE A 237 -17.67 11.50 0.41
C PHE A 237 -18.67 11.59 -0.74
N ASP A 238 -18.79 12.75 -1.36
CA ASP A 238 -19.70 12.97 -2.50
C ASP A 238 -19.24 12.26 -3.80
N GLY A 239 -18.00 11.79 -3.86
CA GLY A 239 -17.41 11.08 -4.99
C GLY A 239 -16.50 9.93 -4.59
N PRO A 240 -15.94 9.21 -5.58
CA PRO A 240 -15.02 8.11 -5.33
C PRO A 240 -13.84 8.53 -4.46
N VAL A 241 -13.39 7.64 -3.58
CA VAL A 241 -12.17 7.86 -2.80
C VAL A 241 -11.04 7.04 -3.43
N TRP A 242 -9.92 7.71 -3.72
CA TRP A 242 -8.86 7.17 -4.55
C TRP A 242 -7.66 6.63 -3.76
N ARG A 243 -7.21 7.36 -2.73
CA ARG A 243 -5.98 7.01 -2.00
C ARG A 243 -6.09 7.27 -0.50
N LEU A 244 -5.37 6.45 0.23
CA LEU A 244 -5.25 6.50 1.69
C LEU A 244 -3.76 6.51 2.07
N SER A 245 -3.42 7.31 3.09
CA SER A 245 -2.07 7.30 3.63
C SER A 245 -2.09 7.56 5.13
N TRP A 246 -1.45 6.67 5.89
CA TRP A 246 -1.27 6.88 7.32
C TRP A 246 -0.05 7.76 7.60
N SER A 247 -0.15 8.59 8.63
CA SER A 247 1.04 9.20 9.22
C SER A 247 1.97 8.12 9.78
N VAL A 248 3.26 8.43 9.88
CA VAL A 248 4.28 7.50 10.41
C VAL A 248 3.92 6.96 11.80
N THR A 249 3.20 7.72 12.60
CA THR A 249 2.74 7.33 13.93
C THR A 249 1.43 6.53 13.93
N GLY A 250 0.77 6.34 12.77
CA GLY A 250 -0.51 5.65 12.67
C GLY A 250 -1.71 6.38 13.30
N HIS A 251 -1.57 7.66 13.63
CA HIS A 251 -2.63 8.43 14.33
C HIS A 251 -3.44 9.34 13.42
N ILE A 252 -2.94 9.65 12.24
CA ILE A 252 -3.61 10.49 11.25
C ILE A 252 -3.73 9.70 9.95
N LEU A 253 -4.92 9.72 9.37
CA LEU A 253 -5.21 9.17 8.06
C LEU A 253 -5.46 10.32 7.08
N ALA A 254 -4.70 10.39 6.01
CA ALA A 254 -4.96 11.25 4.86
C ALA A 254 -5.83 10.50 3.87
N VAL A 255 -6.85 11.17 3.35
CA VAL A 255 -7.83 10.63 2.40
C VAL A 255 -7.89 11.55 1.19
N SER A 256 -7.66 11.04 -0.01
CA SER A 256 -7.82 11.76 -1.27
C SER A 256 -9.12 11.32 -1.95
N SER A 257 -10.04 12.26 -2.14
CA SER A 257 -11.34 12.04 -2.76
C SER A 257 -11.44 12.67 -4.17
N GLY A 258 -12.51 12.32 -4.89
CA GLY A 258 -12.71 12.72 -6.29
C GLY A 258 -13.10 14.19 -6.49
N ASP A 259 -13.19 14.96 -5.42
CA ASP A 259 -13.43 16.40 -5.39
C ASP A 259 -12.15 17.24 -5.39
N ASP A 260 -11.01 16.60 -5.72
CA ASP A 260 -9.66 17.20 -5.71
C ASP A 260 -9.22 17.70 -4.32
N SER A 261 -9.85 17.21 -3.25
CA SER A 261 -9.48 17.51 -1.88
C SER A 261 -8.69 16.39 -1.21
N VAL A 262 -7.84 16.78 -0.25
CA VAL A 262 -7.19 15.84 0.66
C VAL A 262 -7.60 16.21 2.09
N THR A 263 -8.30 15.31 2.75
CA THR A 263 -8.75 15.49 4.13
C THR A 263 -7.88 14.69 5.09
N LEU A 264 -7.65 15.26 6.28
CA LEU A 264 -6.88 14.62 7.36
C LEU A 264 -7.81 14.23 8.50
N TRP A 265 -7.75 12.99 8.91
CA TRP A 265 -8.62 12.40 9.93
C TRP A 265 -7.82 11.88 11.11
N LYS A 266 -8.34 12.08 12.31
CA LYS A 266 -7.74 11.60 13.57
C LYS A 266 -8.77 10.92 14.43
N ALA A 267 -8.39 9.79 15.05
CA ALA A 267 -9.21 9.15 16.07
C ALA A 267 -9.15 9.92 17.39
N ASN A 268 -10.31 10.17 18.00
CA ASN A 268 -10.44 10.68 19.35
C ASN A 268 -10.22 9.55 20.39
N LEU A 269 -10.12 9.92 21.67
CA LEU A 269 -9.94 8.96 22.76
C LEU A 269 -11.15 8.01 22.95
N ASP A 270 -12.32 8.41 22.50
CA ASP A 270 -13.55 7.62 22.51
C ASP A 270 -13.70 6.68 21.29
N GLY A 271 -12.73 6.71 20.38
CA GLY A 271 -12.71 5.91 19.15
C GLY A 271 -13.50 6.51 17.98
N THR A 272 -14.08 7.71 18.14
CA THR A 272 -14.70 8.43 17.03
C THR A 272 -13.64 9.11 16.16
N TRP A 273 -13.90 9.20 14.85
CA TRP A 273 -13.01 9.85 13.90
C TRP A 273 -13.47 11.29 13.66
N GLN A 274 -12.52 12.22 13.66
CA GLN A 274 -12.77 13.63 13.41
C GLN A 274 -11.86 14.13 12.29
N GLU A 275 -12.43 14.90 11.38
CA GLU A 275 -11.67 15.67 10.41
C GLU A 275 -10.89 16.78 11.13
N VAL A 276 -9.58 16.84 10.86
CA VAL A 276 -8.66 17.81 11.50
C VAL A 276 -8.33 18.96 10.57
N SER A 277 -8.27 18.67 9.26
CA SER A 277 -7.91 19.66 8.24
C SER A 277 -8.29 19.16 6.86
N THR A 278 -8.61 20.10 5.98
CA THR A 278 -8.73 19.88 4.53
C THR A 278 -7.61 20.64 3.84
N VAL A 279 -6.88 19.97 2.96
CA VAL A 279 -5.88 20.60 2.10
C VAL A 279 -6.51 20.74 0.71
N GLU A 280 -6.91 21.97 0.38
CA GLU A 280 -7.35 22.28 -0.99
C GLU A 280 -6.13 22.56 -1.86
N GLU A 281 -6.19 22.17 -3.14
CA GLU A 281 -5.19 22.56 -4.11
C GLU A 281 -5.22 24.09 -4.23
N VAL A 282 -4.16 24.77 -3.78
CA VAL A 282 -3.98 26.20 -4.05
C VAL A 282 -3.77 26.31 -5.55
N GLY A 283 -4.85 26.55 -6.27
CA GLY A 283 -4.80 26.79 -7.71
C GLY A 283 -3.72 27.83 -7.99
N ALA A 284 -2.90 27.56 -8.98
CA ALA A 284 -1.91 28.51 -9.51
C ALA A 284 -2.65 29.79 -9.98
N GLY A 285 -3.09 30.60 -9.01
CA GLY A 285 -3.90 31.79 -9.16
C GLY A 285 -3.00 32.99 -9.40
N GLY A 286 -3.00 33.47 -10.66
CA GLY A 286 -2.95 34.86 -10.97
C GLY A 286 -1.70 35.64 -10.51
N ALA A 287 -0.68 35.68 -11.37
CA ALA A 287 0.16 36.83 -11.45
C ALA A 287 -0.73 38.08 -11.66
N THR A 288 -1.04 38.80 -10.59
CA THR A 288 -1.59 40.15 -10.71
C THR A 288 -0.53 41.02 -11.35
N SER A 289 -0.77 41.39 -12.60
CA SER A 289 -0.07 42.46 -13.27
C SER A 289 -0.40 43.78 -12.54
N ASP A 290 0.47 44.20 -11.64
CA ASP A 290 0.49 45.58 -11.17
C ASP A 290 1.20 46.43 -12.25
N THR A 291 0.37 47.05 -13.07
CA THR A 291 0.74 48.25 -13.84
C THR A 291 0.65 49.46 -12.92
N HIS A 292 1.79 50.03 -12.58
CA HIS A 292 1.96 51.47 -12.43
C HIS A 292 3.42 51.87 -12.73
#